data_f2e455161596cdbda047cddd0e7b9819
#
_entry.id   f2e455161596cdbda047cddd0e7b9819
#
_cell.length_a   1.000
_cell.length_b   1.000
_cell.length_c   1.000
_cell.angle_alpha   90.00
_cell.angle_beta   90.00
_cell.angle_gamma   90.00
#
_symmetry.space_group_name_H-M   'P 1'
#
loop_
_entity.id
_entity.type
_entity.pdbx_description
1 polymer ?
#
loop_
_entity_poly.entity_id
_entity_poly.type
_entity_poly.pdbx_seq_one_letter_code
_entity_poly.pdbx_strand_id
1 'polypeptide(L)'
;MATSLFRIDLPEGHHIVGDERAGDDPCYVFLHGLGSVRAGEKSASLLDHAQHRDRGFLRFDMRGHGESSGELGQVTVSELIDDAIRVLERTGPAVVVGSSLGGLVAAHAAAARPDLCERLALLAPAFGLMPNIRRQLGQDGFLHTSDGPSFFVAPRVRDDAEALDERGLPARVRVPTLVVHGTADDTIPLQVSEWFHAGVAHASKELWVVADGDHRLNTVATEIWRRVDALTTDVKP
;
A
#
# COMPACT_ATOMS: atom_id res chain seq x y z
N MET A 1 9.60 -12.54 -18.84
CA MET A 1 8.29 -12.73 -19.49
C MET A 1 7.51 -11.42 -19.41
N ALA A 2 6.65 -11.12 -20.39
CA ALA A 2 5.78 -9.96 -20.36
C ALA A 2 4.70 -10.12 -19.28
N THR A 3 4.15 -9.01 -18.79
CA THR A 3 2.96 -9.02 -17.93
C THR A 3 1.70 -9.23 -18.80
N SER A 4 0.67 -9.85 -18.23
CA SER A 4 -0.66 -9.96 -18.81
C SER A 4 -1.66 -9.14 -18.01
N LEU A 5 -2.65 -8.57 -18.69
CA LEU A 5 -3.75 -7.86 -18.05
C LEU A 5 -4.68 -8.85 -17.34
N PHE A 6 -5.21 -8.47 -16.17
CA PHE A 6 -6.32 -9.14 -15.54
C PHE A 6 -7.40 -8.14 -15.14
N ARG A 7 -8.61 -8.65 -14.93
CA ARG A 7 -9.76 -7.91 -14.42
C ARG A 7 -10.45 -8.74 -13.34
N ILE A 8 -10.84 -8.07 -12.26
CA ILE A 8 -11.69 -8.63 -11.21
C ILE A 8 -12.98 -7.81 -11.20
N ASP A 9 -14.12 -8.48 -11.46
CA ASP A 9 -15.43 -7.85 -11.34
C ASP A 9 -15.84 -7.81 -9.86
N LEU A 10 -16.32 -6.66 -9.43
CA LEU A 10 -16.74 -6.35 -8.07
C LEU A 10 -18.27 -6.18 -8.02
N PRO A 11 -18.87 -6.20 -6.81
CA PRO A 11 -20.29 -5.87 -6.65
C PRO A 11 -20.65 -4.50 -7.26
N GLU A 12 -21.93 -4.29 -7.54
CA GLU A 12 -22.50 -3.03 -8.06
C GLU A 12 -21.94 -2.59 -9.42
N GLY A 13 -21.39 -3.53 -10.19
CA GLY A 13 -20.85 -3.25 -11.53
C GLY A 13 -19.46 -2.61 -11.55
N HIS A 14 -18.81 -2.54 -10.40
CA HIS A 14 -17.42 -2.09 -10.29
C HIS A 14 -16.44 -3.16 -10.78
N HIS A 15 -15.19 -2.75 -10.99
CA HIS A 15 -14.10 -3.66 -11.37
C HIS A 15 -12.73 -3.08 -11.01
N ILE A 16 -11.79 -4.00 -10.86
CA ILE A 16 -10.35 -3.72 -10.73
C ILE A 16 -9.64 -4.20 -12.00
N VAL A 17 -8.69 -3.41 -12.47
CA VAL A 17 -7.78 -3.76 -13.58
C VAL A 17 -6.35 -3.78 -13.07
N GLY A 18 -5.60 -4.79 -13.47
CA GLY A 18 -4.20 -4.92 -13.09
C GLY A 18 -3.36 -5.67 -14.11
N ASP A 19 -2.07 -5.75 -13.83
CA ASP A 19 -1.09 -6.53 -14.58
C ASP A 19 -0.51 -7.61 -13.67
N GLU A 20 -0.35 -8.81 -14.20
CA GLU A 20 0.29 -9.91 -13.51
C GLU A 20 1.40 -10.55 -14.34
N ARG A 21 2.42 -11.05 -13.69
CA ARG A 21 3.48 -11.89 -14.23
C ARG A 21 3.52 -13.20 -13.46
N ALA A 22 3.49 -14.33 -14.17
CA ALA A 22 3.73 -15.61 -13.58
C ALA A 22 5.21 -15.75 -13.18
N GLY A 23 5.46 -16.48 -12.10
CA GLY A 23 6.80 -16.77 -11.57
C GLY A 23 6.68 -17.60 -10.30
N ASP A 24 7.81 -17.87 -9.65
CA ASP A 24 7.86 -18.64 -8.41
C ASP A 24 7.25 -17.85 -7.22
N ASP A 25 6.80 -18.58 -6.21
CA ASP A 25 6.33 -17.99 -4.94
C ASP A 25 7.49 -17.57 -4.02
N PRO A 26 7.25 -16.58 -3.16
CA PRO A 26 6.04 -15.78 -3.05
C PRO A 26 5.93 -14.72 -4.15
N CYS A 27 4.71 -14.47 -4.61
CA CYS A 27 4.39 -13.38 -5.52
C CYS A 27 4.56 -12.03 -4.83
N TYR A 28 5.04 -11.00 -5.54
CA TYR A 28 4.99 -9.62 -5.07
C TYR A 28 3.69 -8.96 -5.52
N VAL A 29 2.97 -8.32 -4.58
CA VAL A 29 1.75 -7.54 -4.87
C VAL A 29 1.99 -6.08 -4.50
N PHE A 30 1.83 -5.17 -5.46
CA PHE A 30 2.09 -3.74 -5.28
C PHE A 30 0.79 -2.91 -5.25
N LEU A 31 0.65 -2.09 -4.19
CA LEU A 31 -0.42 -1.11 -4.01
C LEU A 31 0.16 0.31 -4.12
N HIS A 32 -0.35 1.10 -5.06
CA HIS A 32 0.12 2.47 -5.31
C HIS A 32 -0.47 3.50 -4.34
N GLY A 33 0.04 4.74 -4.36
CA GLY A 33 -0.45 5.86 -3.56
C GLY A 33 -1.66 6.57 -4.16
N LEU A 34 -2.24 7.51 -3.40
CA LEU A 34 -3.35 8.35 -3.83
C LEU A 34 -2.98 9.14 -5.10
N GLY A 35 -3.90 9.17 -6.07
CA GLY A 35 -3.71 9.88 -7.34
C GLY A 35 -2.66 9.25 -8.28
N SER A 36 -2.12 8.08 -7.94
CA SER A 36 -1.16 7.33 -8.76
C SER A 36 -1.87 6.24 -9.56
N VAL A 37 -1.09 5.45 -10.29
CA VAL A 37 -1.55 4.30 -11.06
C VAL A 37 -0.61 3.11 -10.86
N ARG A 38 -1.07 1.91 -11.27
CA ARG A 38 -0.30 0.65 -11.14
C ARG A 38 1.07 0.68 -11.80
N ALA A 39 1.23 1.43 -12.89
CA ALA A 39 2.46 1.46 -13.70
C ALA A 39 3.44 2.58 -13.29
N GLY A 40 3.47 3.00 -12.02
CA GLY A 40 4.42 3.99 -11.51
C GLY A 40 5.85 3.45 -11.34
N GLU A 41 6.81 4.35 -11.11
CA GLU A 41 8.26 4.03 -11.04
C GLU A 41 8.60 2.94 -10.01
N LYS A 42 8.03 3.03 -8.81
CA LYS A 42 8.26 2.01 -7.76
C LYS A 42 7.78 0.63 -8.17
N SER A 43 6.59 0.54 -8.76
CA SER A 43 6.05 -0.74 -9.22
C SER A 43 6.82 -1.29 -10.41
N ALA A 44 7.33 -0.44 -11.31
CA ALA A 44 8.21 -0.85 -12.41
C ALA A 44 9.53 -1.43 -11.88
N SER A 45 10.16 -0.73 -10.92
CA SER A 45 11.38 -1.22 -10.25
C SER A 45 11.15 -2.55 -9.51
N LEU A 46 9.99 -2.74 -8.87
CA LEU A 46 9.66 -4.00 -8.21
C LEU A 46 9.40 -5.13 -9.23
N LEU A 47 8.78 -4.80 -10.38
CA LEU A 47 8.62 -5.77 -11.47
C LEU A 47 9.97 -6.24 -12.00
N ASP A 48 10.91 -5.31 -12.23
CA ASP A 48 12.28 -5.66 -12.65
C ASP A 48 12.97 -6.55 -11.61
N HIS A 49 12.83 -6.23 -10.34
CA HIS A 49 13.35 -7.05 -9.24
C HIS A 49 12.74 -8.47 -9.22
N ALA A 50 11.42 -8.59 -9.38
CA ALA A 50 10.71 -9.86 -9.46
C ALA A 50 11.17 -10.68 -10.66
N GLN A 51 11.39 -10.04 -11.83
CA GLN A 51 11.89 -10.69 -13.05
C GLN A 51 13.28 -11.29 -12.85
N HIS A 52 14.20 -10.55 -12.23
CA HIS A 52 15.57 -11.03 -11.97
C HIS A 52 15.63 -12.22 -11.00
N ARG A 53 14.56 -12.42 -10.22
CA ARG A 53 14.43 -13.52 -9.24
C ARG A 53 13.48 -14.61 -9.68
N ASP A 54 12.95 -14.51 -10.88
CA ASP A 54 11.91 -15.36 -11.45
C ASP A 54 10.64 -15.50 -10.57
N ARG A 55 10.32 -14.45 -9.80
CA ARG A 55 9.16 -14.37 -8.91
C ARG A 55 7.89 -13.92 -9.63
N GLY A 56 6.74 -14.39 -9.13
CA GLY A 56 5.45 -13.84 -9.50
C GLY A 56 5.35 -12.36 -9.11
N PHE A 57 4.58 -11.59 -9.89
CA PHE A 57 4.35 -10.18 -9.63
C PHE A 57 2.93 -9.79 -10.04
N LEU A 58 2.29 -8.96 -9.23
CA LEU A 58 0.99 -8.39 -9.51
C LEU A 58 0.94 -6.93 -9.05
N ARG A 59 0.34 -6.09 -9.87
CA ARG A 59 0.00 -4.71 -9.54
C ARG A 59 -1.37 -4.38 -10.11
N PHE A 60 -2.09 -3.48 -9.47
CA PHE A 60 -3.43 -3.11 -9.92
C PHE A 60 -3.71 -1.63 -9.66
N ASP A 61 -4.59 -1.05 -10.43
CA ASP A 61 -5.16 0.25 -10.11
C ASP A 61 -6.20 0.06 -9.01
N MET A 62 -6.02 0.74 -7.88
CA MET A 62 -7.03 0.77 -6.84
C MET A 62 -8.30 1.44 -7.38
N ARG A 63 -9.47 1.03 -6.89
CA ARG A 63 -10.76 1.63 -7.29
C ARG A 63 -10.70 3.17 -7.24
N GLY A 64 -11.28 3.85 -8.23
CA GLY A 64 -11.17 5.30 -8.38
C GLY A 64 -9.89 5.80 -9.06
N HIS A 65 -8.99 4.89 -9.49
CA HIS A 65 -7.72 5.23 -10.14
C HIS A 65 -7.55 4.47 -11.46
N GLY A 66 -6.76 5.02 -12.35
CA GLY A 66 -6.34 4.39 -13.60
C GLY A 66 -7.48 3.82 -14.44
N GLU A 67 -7.40 2.52 -14.75
CA GLU A 67 -8.42 1.80 -15.53
C GLU A 67 -9.44 1.05 -14.68
N SER A 68 -9.28 1.05 -13.33
CA SER A 68 -10.28 0.52 -12.41
C SER A 68 -11.48 1.47 -12.32
N SER A 69 -12.66 0.91 -12.05
CA SER A 69 -13.89 1.71 -11.96
C SER A 69 -13.93 2.58 -10.69
N GLY A 70 -14.93 3.47 -10.63
CA GLY A 70 -15.14 4.41 -9.54
C GLY A 70 -14.54 5.78 -9.82
N GLU A 71 -14.79 6.72 -8.92
CA GLU A 71 -14.29 8.09 -9.00
C GLU A 71 -13.45 8.40 -7.76
N LEU A 72 -12.29 9.02 -7.97
CA LEU A 72 -11.43 9.49 -6.89
C LEU A 72 -12.23 10.44 -5.97
N GLY A 73 -12.18 10.17 -4.66
CA GLY A 73 -12.97 10.92 -3.68
C GLY A 73 -14.39 10.38 -3.43
N GLN A 74 -14.84 9.38 -4.20
CA GLN A 74 -16.09 8.65 -3.95
C GLN A 74 -15.86 7.26 -3.34
N VAL A 75 -14.66 6.69 -3.46
CA VAL A 75 -14.30 5.37 -2.94
C VAL A 75 -13.79 5.51 -1.51
N THR A 76 -14.33 4.71 -0.59
CA THR A 76 -13.91 4.70 0.82
C THR A 76 -12.62 3.91 1.02
N VAL A 77 -11.92 4.14 2.15
CA VAL A 77 -10.73 3.38 2.51
C VAL A 77 -11.09 1.92 2.80
N SER A 78 -12.23 1.68 3.44
CA SER A 78 -12.73 0.32 3.69
C SER A 78 -12.97 -0.45 2.39
N GLU A 79 -13.53 0.20 1.35
CA GLU A 79 -13.68 -0.42 0.03
C GLU A 79 -12.33 -0.73 -0.63
N LEU A 80 -11.32 0.13 -0.47
CA LEU A 80 -9.96 -0.14 -0.98
C LEU A 80 -9.29 -1.32 -0.25
N ILE A 81 -9.53 -1.47 1.05
CA ILE A 81 -9.03 -2.61 1.84
C ILE A 81 -9.69 -3.91 1.37
N ASP A 82 -11.01 -3.92 1.19
CA ASP A 82 -11.74 -5.09 0.70
C ASP A 82 -11.26 -5.50 -0.70
N ASP A 83 -11.01 -4.52 -1.58
CA ASP A 83 -10.47 -4.75 -2.92
C ASP A 83 -9.06 -5.36 -2.88
N ALA A 84 -8.20 -4.84 -2.01
CA ALA A 84 -6.85 -5.37 -1.82
C ALA A 84 -6.90 -6.83 -1.33
N ILE A 85 -7.80 -7.15 -0.39
CA ILE A 85 -7.98 -8.53 0.08
C ILE A 85 -8.42 -9.44 -1.07
N ARG A 86 -9.36 -9.02 -1.93
CA ARG A 86 -9.79 -9.80 -3.11
C ARG A 86 -8.65 -10.06 -4.09
N VAL A 87 -7.77 -9.06 -4.29
CA VAL A 87 -6.57 -9.24 -5.11
C VAL A 87 -5.62 -10.24 -4.47
N LEU A 88 -5.41 -10.17 -3.16
CA LEU A 88 -4.57 -11.13 -2.43
C LEU A 88 -5.15 -12.55 -2.44
N GLU A 89 -6.47 -12.71 -2.40
CA GLU A 89 -7.12 -14.02 -2.55
C GLU A 89 -6.84 -14.67 -3.90
N ARG A 90 -6.60 -13.86 -4.94
CA ARG A 90 -6.21 -14.35 -6.26
C ARG A 90 -4.77 -14.88 -6.30
N THR A 91 -3.85 -14.23 -5.57
CA THR A 91 -2.42 -14.61 -5.59
C THR A 91 -2.09 -15.70 -4.57
N GLY A 92 -2.88 -15.87 -3.52
CA GLY A 92 -2.47 -16.60 -2.31
C GLY A 92 -1.45 -15.79 -1.48
N PRO A 93 -0.72 -16.45 -0.56
CA PRO A 93 0.27 -15.77 0.29
C PRO A 93 1.31 -15.01 -0.54
N ALA A 94 1.44 -13.71 -0.29
CA ALA A 94 2.26 -12.82 -1.11
C ALA A 94 3.15 -11.89 -0.27
N VAL A 95 4.19 -11.35 -0.89
CA VAL A 95 4.93 -10.19 -0.39
C VAL A 95 4.14 -8.95 -0.77
N VAL A 96 3.48 -8.32 0.21
CA VAL A 96 2.61 -7.18 -0.01
C VAL A 96 3.40 -5.89 0.16
N VAL A 97 3.44 -5.07 -0.89
CA VAL A 97 4.16 -3.79 -0.91
C VAL A 97 3.17 -2.65 -1.13
N GLY A 98 3.10 -1.72 -0.20
CA GLY A 98 2.22 -0.56 -0.29
C GLY A 98 2.96 0.76 -0.14
N SER A 99 2.65 1.74 -1.01
CA SER A 99 3.22 3.09 -0.96
C SER A 99 2.17 4.12 -0.58
N SER A 100 2.47 4.99 0.40
CA SER A 100 1.58 6.07 0.84
C SER A 100 0.18 5.54 1.23
N LEU A 101 -0.90 5.95 0.56
CA LEU A 101 -2.25 5.39 0.75
C LEU A 101 -2.27 3.87 0.56
N GLY A 102 -1.56 3.35 -0.45
CA GLY A 102 -1.42 1.90 -0.66
C GLY A 102 -0.75 1.21 0.53
N GLY A 103 0.14 1.90 1.26
CA GLY A 103 0.74 1.41 2.50
C GLY A 103 -0.26 1.29 3.64
N LEU A 104 -1.14 2.27 3.80
CA LEU A 104 -2.25 2.20 4.77
C LEU A 104 -3.17 1.02 4.45
N VAL A 105 -3.61 0.91 3.19
CA VAL A 105 -4.48 -0.19 2.71
C VAL A 105 -3.82 -1.55 2.91
N ALA A 106 -2.55 -1.70 2.54
CA ALA A 106 -1.77 -2.93 2.70
C ALA A 106 -1.65 -3.36 4.16
N ALA A 107 -1.41 -2.42 5.08
CA ALA A 107 -1.33 -2.71 6.51
C ALA A 107 -2.67 -3.21 7.08
N HIS A 108 -3.79 -2.61 6.69
CA HIS A 108 -5.12 -3.08 7.08
C HIS A 108 -5.46 -4.44 6.48
N ALA A 109 -5.14 -4.67 5.21
CA ALA A 109 -5.35 -5.97 4.55
C ALA A 109 -4.53 -7.08 5.22
N ALA A 110 -3.24 -6.82 5.53
CA ALA A 110 -2.38 -7.77 6.25
C ALA A 110 -2.86 -8.04 7.69
N ALA A 111 -3.41 -7.04 8.37
CA ALA A 111 -4.00 -7.22 9.71
C ALA A 111 -5.29 -8.04 9.67
N ALA A 112 -6.12 -7.89 8.62
CA ALA A 112 -7.36 -8.64 8.44
C ALA A 112 -7.12 -10.08 7.93
N ARG A 113 -6.14 -10.26 7.03
CA ARG A 113 -5.82 -11.54 6.37
C ARG A 113 -4.32 -11.84 6.43
N PRO A 114 -3.77 -12.09 7.64
CA PRO A 114 -2.36 -12.44 7.80
C PRO A 114 -1.97 -13.73 7.07
N ASP A 115 -2.93 -14.61 6.78
CA ASP A 115 -2.76 -15.81 5.99
C ASP A 115 -2.43 -15.55 4.51
N LEU A 116 -2.78 -14.37 3.99
CA LEU A 116 -2.49 -13.94 2.61
C LEU A 116 -1.27 -13.01 2.50
N CYS A 117 -0.64 -12.66 3.62
CA CYS A 117 0.51 -11.78 3.63
C CYS A 117 1.74 -12.48 4.24
N GLU A 118 2.66 -12.92 3.40
CA GLU A 118 3.90 -13.55 3.88
C GLU A 118 4.87 -12.53 4.47
N ARG A 119 4.97 -11.36 3.83
CA ARG A 119 5.77 -10.20 4.28
C ARG A 119 5.06 -8.92 3.89
N LEU A 120 5.21 -7.90 4.72
CA LEU A 120 4.63 -6.58 4.50
C LEU A 120 5.74 -5.53 4.34
N ALA A 121 5.71 -4.75 3.27
CA ALA A 121 6.60 -3.61 3.06
C ALA A 121 5.78 -2.32 2.88
N LEU A 122 6.04 -1.34 3.71
CA LEU A 122 5.32 -0.07 3.77
C LEU A 122 6.27 1.08 3.45
N LEU A 123 5.99 1.81 2.36
CA LEU A 123 6.83 2.88 1.85
C LEU A 123 6.15 4.22 2.10
N ALA A 124 6.67 5.01 3.03
CA ALA A 124 6.09 6.28 3.48
C ALA A 124 4.56 6.17 3.69
N PRO A 125 4.07 5.21 4.53
CA PRO A 125 2.65 4.89 4.64
C PRO A 125 1.86 6.07 5.20
N ALA A 126 0.66 6.32 4.66
CA ALA A 126 -0.18 7.47 4.97
C ALA A 126 -0.96 7.32 6.30
N PHE A 127 -0.31 6.82 7.36
CA PHE A 127 -0.90 6.73 8.69
C PHE A 127 -1.18 8.10 9.28
N GLY A 128 -2.25 8.23 10.07
CA GLY A 128 -2.66 9.47 10.71
C GLY A 128 -3.35 10.46 9.77
N LEU A 129 -3.32 10.22 8.45
CA LEU A 129 -3.98 11.09 7.47
C LEU A 129 -5.51 10.91 7.52
N MET A 130 -5.97 9.68 7.49
CA MET A 130 -7.39 9.35 7.38
C MET A 130 -8.22 9.79 8.59
N PRO A 131 -7.83 9.53 9.85
CA PRO A 131 -8.57 10.03 11.02
C PRO A 131 -8.63 11.56 11.11
N ASN A 132 -7.76 12.25 10.39
CA ASN A 132 -7.69 13.70 10.33
C ASN A 132 -8.09 14.27 8.97
N ILE A 133 -8.78 13.50 8.13
CA ILE A 133 -9.08 13.86 6.73
C ILE A 133 -9.78 15.22 6.63
N ARG A 134 -10.72 15.54 7.53
CA ARG A 134 -11.43 16.84 7.52
C ARG A 134 -10.50 18.05 7.68
N ARG A 135 -9.35 17.89 8.34
CA ARG A 135 -8.35 18.95 8.49
C ARG A 135 -7.51 19.18 7.24
N GLN A 136 -7.51 18.20 6.34
CA GLN A 136 -6.79 18.22 5.06
C GLN A 136 -7.64 18.83 3.94
N LEU A 137 -8.97 18.94 4.15
CA LEU A 137 -9.89 19.45 3.14
C LEU A 137 -9.96 20.98 3.19
N GLY A 138 -10.09 21.58 2.00
CA GLY A 138 -10.53 22.96 1.87
C GLY A 138 -11.96 23.16 2.40
N GLN A 139 -12.38 24.41 2.56
CA GLN A 139 -13.75 24.75 3.01
C GLN A 139 -14.82 24.23 2.04
N ASP A 140 -14.45 24.03 0.78
CA ASP A 140 -15.26 23.48 -0.31
C ASP A 140 -15.35 21.93 -0.28
N GLY A 141 -14.65 21.27 0.63
CA GLY A 141 -14.59 19.80 0.74
C GLY A 141 -13.64 19.13 -0.24
N PHE A 142 -12.76 19.91 -0.90
CA PHE A 142 -11.74 19.37 -1.79
C PHE A 142 -10.46 19.01 -1.02
N LEU A 143 -9.86 17.91 -1.41
CA LEU A 143 -8.49 17.57 -1.07
C LEU A 143 -7.56 18.10 -2.17
N HIS A 144 -6.61 18.94 -1.78
CA HIS A 144 -5.59 19.49 -2.67
C HIS A 144 -4.31 18.66 -2.52
N THR A 145 -3.91 17.99 -3.59
CA THR A 145 -2.68 17.19 -3.60
C THR A 145 -1.52 18.02 -4.15
N SER A 146 -0.31 17.81 -3.65
CA SER A 146 0.88 18.56 -4.10
C SER A 146 1.22 18.30 -5.58
N ASP A 147 1.03 17.07 -6.04
CA ASP A 147 1.49 16.58 -7.36
C ASP A 147 0.35 16.02 -8.23
N GLY A 148 -0.90 16.22 -7.86
CA GLY A 148 -2.04 15.63 -8.56
C GLY A 148 -3.26 16.57 -8.62
N PRO A 149 -4.35 16.10 -9.23
CA PRO A 149 -5.58 16.89 -9.29
C PRO A 149 -6.21 17.04 -7.92
N SER A 150 -6.78 18.21 -7.67
CA SER A 150 -7.70 18.40 -6.53
C SER A 150 -9.01 17.69 -6.82
N PHE A 151 -9.59 17.04 -5.84
CA PHE A 151 -10.87 16.34 -5.98
C PHE A 151 -11.75 16.50 -4.75
N PHE A 152 -13.05 16.46 -4.98
CA PHE A 152 -14.05 16.54 -3.90
C PHE A 152 -14.08 15.19 -3.16
N VAL A 153 -14.00 15.24 -1.83
CA VAL A 153 -14.11 14.06 -0.97
C VAL A 153 -15.55 13.96 -0.45
N ALA A 154 -16.27 12.93 -0.88
CA ALA A 154 -17.66 12.73 -0.52
C ALA A 154 -17.85 12.55 1.01
N PRO A 155 -19.02 12.95 1.57
CA PRO A 155 -19.29 12.78 3.00
C PRO A 155 -19.06 11.34 3.48
N ARG A 156 -19.54 10.35 2.75
CA ARG A 156 -19.36 8.93 3.12
C ARG A 156 -17.88 8.50 3.21
N VAL A 157 -17.02 9.07 2.37
CA VAL A 157 -15.58 8.78 2.38
C VAL A 157 -14.92 9.40 3.62
N ARG A 158 -15.35 10.60 4.00
CA ARG A 158 -14.87 11.26 5.22
C ARG A 158 -15.29 10.52 6.47
N ASP A 159 -16.56 10.07 6.52
CA ASP A 159 -17.11 9.35 7.67
C ASP A 159 -16.43 7.98 7.83
N ASP A 160 -16.19 7.25 6.73
CA ASP A 160 -15.44 5.99 6.71
C ASP A 160 -13.98 6.19 7.18
N ALA A 161 -13.31 7.20 6.65
CA ALA A 161 -11.91 7.50 6.99
C ALA A 161 -11.74 7.84 8.48
N GLU A 162 -12.66 8.59 9.07
CA GLU A 162 -12.65 8.93 10.50
C GLU A 162 -12.99 7.74 11.40
N ALA A 163 -13.81 6.79 10.91
CA ALA A 163 -14.17 5.58 11.63
C ALA A 163 -13.08 4.50 11.57
N LEU A 164 -12.08 4.65 10.68
CA LEU A 164 -11.02 3.68 10.50
C LEU A 164 -10.16 3.55 11.77
N ASP A 165 -10.10 2.35 12.36
CA ASP A 165 -9.27 2.09 13.54
C ASP A 165 -7.79 1.96 13.16
N GLU A 166 -7.09 3.08 13.07
CA GLU A 166 -5.64 3.08 12.91
C GLU A 166 -4.90 2.86 14.24
N ARG A 167 -5.49 3.24 15.39
CA ARG A 167 -4.79 3.17 16.68
C ARG A 167 -4.44 1.75 17.08
N GLY A 168 -5.36 0.81 16.86
CA GLY A 168 -5.17 -0.61 17.14
C GLY A 168 -4.45 -1.37 16.01
N LEU A 169 -4.24 -0.73 14.85
CA LEU A 169 -3.72 -1.40 13.66
C LEU A 169 -2.33 -2.03 13.87
N PRO A 170 -1.31 -1.34 14.44
CA PRO A 170 0.02 -1.94 14.56
C PRO A 170 0.04 -3.25 15.34
N ALA A 171 -0.74 -3.34 16.44
CA ALA A 171 -0.82 -4.55 17.26
C ALA A 171 -1.54 -5.72 16.56
N ARG A 172 -2.30 -5.45 15.51
CA ARG A 172 -2.97 -6.47 14.69
C ARG A 172 -2.10 -6.99 13.54
N VAL A 173 -1.05 -6.25 13.14
CA VAL A 173 -0.10 -6.70 12.12
C VAL A 173 0.85 -7.72 12.74
N ARG A 174 0.74 -8.98 12.28
CA ARG A 174 1.43 -10.16 12.85
C ARG A 174 2.32 -10.87 11.83
N VAL A 175 2.76 -10.15 10.81
CA VAL A 175 3.62 -10.65 9.75
C VAL A 175 4.96 -9.90 9.74
N PRO A 176 6.03 -10.49 9.20
CA PRO A 176 7.30 -9.80 9.01
C PRO A 176 7.10 -8.48 8.30
N THR A 177 7.58 -7.37 8.87
CA THR A 177 7.23 -6.03 8.39
C THR A 177 8.45 -5.13 8.22
N LEU A 178 8.64 -4.58 7.02
CA LEU A 178 9.54 -3.48 6.74
C LEU A 178 8.76 -2.18 6.61
N VAL A 179 9.17 -1.15 7.32
CA VAL A 179 8.70 0.22 7.10
C VAL A 179 9.87 1.05 6.59
N VAL A 180 9.68 1.77 5.49
CA VAL A 180 10.70 2.67 4.92
C VAL A 180 10.15 4.08 4.89
N HIS A 181 10.90 5.06 5.40
CA HIS A 181 10.48 6.46 5.43
C HIS A 181 11.66 7.41 5.25
N GLY A 182 11.47 8.48 4.48
CA GLY A 182 12.48 9.49 4.25
C GLY A 182 12.46 10.59 5.31
N THR A 183 13.63 11.13 5.69
CA THR A 183 13.69 12.26 6.64
C THR A 183 13.27 13.59 6.03
N ALA A 184 13.28 13.70 4.69
CA ALA A 184 12.83 14.88 3.94
C ALA A 184 11.42 14.69 3.33
N ASP A 185 10.62 13.72 3.85
CA ASP A 185 9.23 13.57 3.48
C ASP A 185 8.42 14.76 4.01
N ASP A 186 7.94 15.61 3.11
CA ASP A 186 7.14 16.80 3.39
C ASP A 186 5.62 16.54 3.35
N THR A 187 5.23 15.33 2.99
CA THR A 187 3.84 14.90 2.84
C THR A 187 3.33 14.14 4.06
N ILE A 188 4.11 13.16 4.51
CA ILE A 188 3.78 12.32 5.67
C ILE A 188 4.89 12.42 6.72
N PRO A 189 4.57 12.80 7.97
CA PRO A 189 5.57 12.89 9.03
C PRO A 189 6.20 11.53 9.36
N LEU A 190 7.54 11.47 9.49
CA LEU A 190 8.28 10.26 9.88
C LEU A 190 7.74 9.60 11.16
N GLN A 191 7.27 10.40 12.12
CA GLN A 191 6.77 9.96 13.41
C GLN A 191 5.61 8.95 13.31
N VAL A 192 4.81 8.98 12.26
CA VAL A 192 3.73 8.00 12.07
C VAL A 192 4.27 6.62 11.72
N SER A 193 5.40 6.55 11.01
CA SER A 193 6.11 5.29 10.74
C SER A 193 6.83 4.76 11.97
N GLU A 194 7.43 5.61 12.76
CA GLU A 194 8.05 5.25 14.05
C GLU A 194 7.00 4.68 15.00
N TRP A 195 5.84 5.35 15.13
CA TRP A 195 4.72 4.89 15.94
C TRP A 195 4.21 3.52 15.46
N PHE A 196 3.97 3.37 14.16
CA PHE A 196 3.49 2.11 13.60
C PHE A 196 4.46 0.96 13.85
N HIS A 197 5.74 1.15 13.50
CA HIS A 197 6.79 0.15 13.70
C HIS A 197 6.91 -0.28 15.17
N ALA A 198 6.87 0.67 16.09
CA ALA A 198 6.94 0.37 17.54
C ALA A 198 5.83 -0.58 17.97
N GLY A 199 4.62 -0.42 17.44
CA GLY A 199 3.43 -1.21 17.80
C GLY A 199 3.25 -2.53 17.05
N VAL A 200 3.99 -2.80 15.95
CA VAL A 200 3.88 -4.05 15.20
C VAL A 200 4.18 -5.26 16.08
N ALA A 201 3.28 -6.25 16.08
CA ALA A 201 3.30 -7.41 16.96
C ALA A 201 4.16 -8.59 16.47
N HIS A 202 4.99 -8.41 15.46
CA HIS A 202 5.89 -9.44 14.93
C HIS A 202 7.35 -9.14 15.30
N ALA A 203 8.14 -10.18 15.62
CA ALA A 203 9.54 -10.04 16.03
C ALA A 203 10.45 -9.61 14.85
N SER A 204 10.19 -10.14 13.64
CA SER A 204 10.88 -9.73 12.43
C SER A 204 10.25 -8.44 11.92
N LYS A 205 10.73 -7.30 12.40
CA LYS A 205 10.30 -5.98 11.95
C LYS A 205 11.48 -5.03 11.84
N GLU A 206 11.47 -4.19 10.81
CA GLU A 206 12.50 -3.19 10.55
C GLU A 206 11.86 -1.85 10.24
N LEU A 207 12.42 -0.77 10.77
CA LEU A 207 12.20 0.59 10.30
C LEU A 207 13.50 1.10 9.68
N TRP A 208 13.47 1.32 8.37
CA TRP A 208 14.58 1.95 7.67
C TRP A 208 14.27 3.43 7.40
N VAL A 209 14.96 4.29 8.13
CA VAL A 209 14.89 5.73 7.93
C VAL A 209 15.94 6.13 6.90
N VAL A 210 15.50 6.68 5.77
CA VAL A 210 16.36 7.13 4.67
C VAL A 210 16.73 8.59 4.90
N ALA A 211 18.02 8.86 5.15
CA ALA A 211 18.52 10.23 5.29
C ALA A 211 18.29 11.01 3.98
N ASP A 212 17.74 12.22 4.07
CA ASP A 212 17.38 13.11 2.96
C ASP A 212 16.43 12.45 1.92
N GLY A 213 15.82 11.32 2.26
CA GLY A 213 14.82 10.66 1.43
C GLY A 213 13.52 11.46 1.38
N ASP A 214 12.97 11.62 0.18
CA ASP A 214 11.68 12.26 -0.07
C ASP A 214 10.51 11.27 0.12
N HIS A 215 9.26 11.74 -0.04
CA HIS A 215 8.06 10.91 0.02
C HIS A 215 8.06 9.78 -1.02
N ARG A 216 8.69 9.99 -2.17
CA ARG A 216 8.69 9.02 -3.28
C ARG A 216 9.62 7.85 -3.06
N LEU A 217 10.78 8.04 -2.39
CA LEU A 217 11.77 7.00 -2.12
C LEU A 217 12.30 6.27 -3.38
N ASN A 218 12.14 6.85 -4.57
CA ASN A 218 12.50 6.20 -5.84
C ASN A 218 14.02 5.94 -5.95
N THR A 219 14.83 6.83 -5.40
CA THR A 219 16.30 6.74 -5.44
C THR A 219 16.87 5.54 -4.69
N VAL A 220 16.11 4.98 -3.76
CA VAL A 220 16.52 3.84 -2.90
C VAL A 220 15.74 2.56 -3.18
N ALA A 221 14.96 2.51 -4.26
CA ALA A 221 14.07 1.39 -4.58
C ALA A 221 14.79 0.03 -4.58
N THR A 222 15.95 -0.09 -5.21
CA THR A 222 16.72 -1.35 -5.24
C THR A 222 17.08 -1.85 -3.85
N GLU A 223 17.48 -0.96 -2.95
CA GLU A 223 17.80 -1.33 -1.56
C GLU A 223 16.53 -1.71 -0.78
N ILE A 224 15.40 -1.06 -1.06
CA ILE A 224 14.09 -1.46 -0.49
C ILE A 224 13.82 -2.93 -0.79
N TRP A 225 13.91 -3.34 -2.06
CA TRP A 225 13.59 -4.71 -2.46
C TRP A 225 14.54 -5.73 -1.83
N ARG A 226 15.82 -5.41 -1.74
CA ARG A 226 16.81 -6.25 -1.04
C ARG A 226 16.44 -6.46 0.44
N ARG A 227 15.99 -5.42 1.13
CA ARG A 227 15.55 -5.50 2.54
C ARG A 227 14.25 -6.28 2.70
N VAL A 228 13.30 -6.11 1.79
CA VAL A 228 12.06 -6.90 1.77
C VAL A 228 12.36 -8.40 1.69
N ASP A 229 13.29 -8.79 0.82
CA ASP A 229 13.69 -10.19 0.68
C ASP A 229 14.46 -10.73 1.90
N ALA A 230 15.13 -9.86 2.62
CA ALA A 230 15.89 -10.23 3.83
C ALA A 230 15.01 -10.42 5.08
N LEU A 231 13.73 -9.97 5.03
CA LEU A 231 12.79 -10.22 6.14
C LEU A 231 12.58 -11.73 6.30
N THR A 232 12.79 -12.23 7.50
CA THR A 232 12.62 -13.65 7.80
C THR A 232 11.19 -13.95 8.21
N THR A 233 10.61 -14.99 7.62
CA THR A 233 9.30 -15.54 8.01
C THR A 233 9.40 -16.44 9.25
N ASP A 234 10.60 -16.97 9.51
CA ASP A 234 10.84 -17.86 10.64
C ASP A 234 11.15 -17.05 11.91
N VAL A 235 10.16 -16.93 12.78
CA VAL A 235 10.44 -16.68 14.21
C VAL A 235 10.86 -18.03 14.80
N LYS A 236 12.16 -18.30 14.89
CA LYS A 236 12.58 -19.38 15.78
C LYS A 236 12.07 -19.07 17.19
N PRO A 237 11.37 -20.01 17.83
CA PRO A 237 10.84 -19.83 19.18
C PRO A 237 11.95 -19.54 20.19
#